data_4b6cd48cb83ac3421e85cd894d3dd01c
#
_entry.id   4b6cd48cb83ac3421e85cd894d3dd01c
#
_cell.length_a   1.000
_cell.length_b   1.000
_cell.length_c   1.000
_cell.angle_alpha   90.00
_cell.angle_beta   90.00
_cell.angle_gamma   90.00
#
_symmetry.space_group_name_H-M   'P 1'
#
loop_
_entity.id
_entity.type
_entity.pdbx_description
1 polymer ?
#
loop_
_entity_poly.entity_id
_entity_poly.type
_entity_poly.pdbx_seq_one_letter_code
_entity_poly.pdbx_strand_id
1 'polypeptide(L)'
;LLEAIRPLVEAKKYEFVVFDSHKYGTVDALFEFLANVDVIMGPHGGAFYNMIFMRRGTTVIEFMPRSPSFHSTAEAVHLIFYLQASLLGDKYYSVVSGGSGSNMDVDVAVVKEILKDSLLCVCL
;
A
#
# COMPACT_ATOMS: atom_id res chain seq x y z
N LEU A 1 10.60 -1.13 9.28
CA LEU A 1 10.19 -0.86 7.89
C LEU A 1 10.15 0.64 7.60
N LEU A 2 9.35 1.46 8.29
CA LEU A 2 9.13 2.88 7.97
C LEU A 2 10.44 3.69 7.93
N GLU A 3 11.30 3.53 8.92
CA GLU A 3 12.61 4.20 8.96
C GLU A 3 13.54 3.76 7.83
N ALA A 4 13.41 2.51 7.37
CA ALA A 4 14.26 1.96 6.33
C ALA A 4 13.86 2.42 4.91
N ILE A 5 12.59 2.74 4.68
CA ILE A 5 12.08 3.14 3.35
C ILE A 5 11.94 4.65 3.19
N ARG A 6 11.72 5.41 4.27
CA ARG A 6 11.56 6.88 4.23
C ARG A 6 12.68 7.59 3.45
N PRO A 7 13.98 7.31 3.71
CA PRO A 7 15.05 7.98 2.97
C PRO A 7 15.01 7.72 1.46
N LEU A 8 14.57 6.53 1.05
CA LEU A 8 14.43 6.18 -0.37
C LEU A 8 13.32 7.01 -1.04
N VAL A 9 12.18 7.15 -0.36
CA VAL A 9 11.02 7.91 -0.84
C VAL A 9 11.37 9.39 -0.96
N GLU A 10 11.96 9.97 0.08
CA GLU A 10 12.34 11.39 0.14
C GLU A 10 13.45 11.72 -0.87
N ALA A 11 14.42 10.82 -1.10
CA ALA A 11 15.45 10.99 -2.12
C ALA A 11 14.86 11.06 -3.55
N LYS A 12 13.69 10.50 -3.77
CA LYS A 12 12.92 10.58 -5.01
C LYS A 12 11.99 11.79 -5.06
N LYS A 13 12.06 12.69 -4.07
CA LYS A 13 11.23 13.91 -3.92
C LYS A 13 9.73 13.62 -3.72
N TYR A 14 9.40 12.48 -3.17
CA TYR A 14 8.06 12.15 -2.70
C TYR A 14 7.93 12.45 -1.22
N GLU A 15 6.73 12.83 -0.81
CA GLU A 15 6.39 12.96 0.60
C GLU A 15 6.07 11.60 1.20
N PHE A 16 6.66 11.28 2.36
CA PHE A 16 6.38 10.06 3.10
C PHE A 16 5.41 10.34 4.25
N VAL A 17 4.18 9.87 4.12
CA VAL A 17 3.12 10.10 5.09
C VAL A 17 2.70 8.79 5.76
N VAL A 18 2.62 8.79 7.09
CA VAL A 18 1.93 7.74 7.84
C VAL A 18 0.47 8.14 7.93
N PHE A 19 -0.38 7.38 7.22
CA PHE A 19 -1.80 7.70 7.11
C PHE A 19 -2.53 7.54 8.43
N ASP A 20 -3.28 8.58 8.80
CA ASP A 20 -4.19 8.60 9.93
C ASP A 20 -5.44 9.40 9.52
N SER A 21 -6.56 8.70 9.34
CA SER A 21 -7.81 9.32 8.90
C SER A 21 -8.35 10.40 9.85
N HIS A 22 -8.00 10.33 11.14
CA HIS A 22 -8.44 11.32 12.14
C HIS A 22 -7.79 12.70 11.97
N LYS A 23 -6.71 12.78 11.19
CA LYS A 23 -6.05 14.06 10.89
C LYS A 23 -6.81 14.92 9.87
N TYR A 24 -7.75 14.33 9.15
CA TYR A 24 -8.54 15.02 8.15
C TYR A 24 -9.87 15.44 8.76
N GLY A 25 -10.06 16.74 8.99
CA GLY A 25 -11.24 17.28 9.67
C GLY A 25 -12.54 17.20 8.86
N THR A 26 -12.43 16.98 7.54
CA THR A 26 -13.57 16.83 6.61
C THR A 26 -13.31 15.71 5.61
N VAL A 27 -14.38 15.18 5.05
CA VAL A 27 -14.31 14.17 3.99
C VAL A 27 -13.63 14.73 2.73
N ASP A 28 -13.91 15.98 2.40
CA ASP A 28 -13.30 16.65 1.24
C ASP A 28 -11.78 16.77 1.38
N ALA A 29 -11.29 17.12 2.58
CA ALA A 29 -9.85 17.17 2.84
C ALA A 29 -9.19 15.78 2.75
N LEU A 30 -9.88 14.74 3.19
CA LEU A 30 -9.42 13.36 3.02
C LEU A 30 -9.34 12.96 1.55
N PHE A 31 -10.36 13.28 0.76
CA PHE A 31 -10.39 12.96 -0.67
C PHE A 31 -9.32 13.73 -1.45
N GLU A 32 -9.11 14.99 -1.13
CA GLU A 32 -8.04 15.80 -1.72
C GLU A 32 -6.66 15.19 -1.43
N PHE A 33 -6.42 14.76 -0.20
CA PHE A 33 -5.20 14.03 0.15
C PHE A 33 -5.06 12.74 -0.66
N LEU A 34 -6.08 11.89 -0.67
CA LEU A 34 -6.05 10.58 -1.35
C LEU A 34 -5.86 10.72 -2.86
N ALA A 35 -6.44 11.75 -3.49
CA ALA A 35 -6.26 12.03 -4.90
C ALA A 35 -4.80 12.37 -5.29
N ASN A 36 -3.96 12.71 -4.32
CA ASN A 36 -2.54 13.02 -4.53
C ASN A 36 -1.60 11.88 -4.11
N VAL A 37 -2.12 10.73 -3.71
CA VAL A 37 -1.32 9.55 -3.34
C VAL A 37 -0.91 8.79 -4.60
N ASP A 38 0.39 8.55 -4.76
CA ASP A 38 0.95 7.77 -5.86
C ASP A 38 1.23 6.31 -5.47
N VAL A 39 1.51 6.07 -4.19
CA VAL A 39 1.76 4.74 -3.63
C VAL A 39 1.05 4.60 -2.30
N ILE A 40 0.24 3.55 -2.15
CA ILE A 40 -0.30 3.13 -0.85
C ILE A 40 0.34 1.81 -0.44
N MET A 41 0.80 1.70 0.80
CA MET A 41 1.38 0.46 1.31
C MET A 41 0.98 0.24 2.76
N GLY A 42 0.84 -1.02 3.13
CA GLY A 42 0.53 -1.40 4.51
C GLY A 42 0.11 -2.85 4.67
N PRO A 43 -0.17 -3.26 5.92
CA PRO A 43 -0.74 -4.57 6.19
C PRO A 43 -2.15 -4.70 5.59
N HIS A 44 -2.50 -5.93 5.21
CA HIS A 44 -3.87 -6.26 4.79
C HIS A 44 -4.90 -5.68 5.76
N GLY A 45 -5.85 -4.91 5.24
CA GLY A 45 -6.86 -4.29 6.09
C GLY A 45 -7.69 -3.20 5.42
N GLY A 46 -8.71 -2.73 6.13
CA GLY A 46 -9.73 -1.82 5.63
C GLY A 46 -9.23 -0.48 5.08
N ALA A 47 -8.01 -0.05 5.43
CA ALA A 47 -7.43 1.18 4.89
C ALA A 47 -7.29 1.15 3.35
N PHE A 48 -7.13 -0.05 2.76
CA PHE A 48 -7.02 -0.19 1.31
C PHE A 48 -8.33 0.10 0.55
N TYR A 49 -9.49 0.12 1.21
CA TYR A 49 -10.72 0.58 0.56
C TYR A 49 -10.63 2.03 0.07
N ASN A 50 -9.74 2.83 0.64
CA ASN A 50 -9.50 4.21 0.20
C ASN A 50 -8.94 4.30 -1.23
N MET A 51 -8.46 3.21 -1.83
CA MET A 51 -8.01 3.18 -3.22
C MET A 51 -9.04 3.74 -4.21
N ILE A 52 -10.33 3.59 -3.92
CA ILE A 52 -11.41 4.11 -4.79
C ILE A 52 -11.39 5.65 -4.95
N PHE A 53 -10.73 6.36 -4.05
CA PHE A 53 -10.60 7.83 -4.06
C PHE A 53 -9.26 8.30 -4.61
N MET A 54 -8.37 7.36 -4.93
CA MET A 54 -7.05 7.66 -5.48
C MET A 54 -7.09 7.77 -7.00
N ARG A 55 -6.04 8.34 -7.58
CA ARG A 55 -5.92 8.41 -9.05
C ARG A 55 -5.67 7.02 -9.63
N ARG A 56 -6.13 6.79 -10.85
CA ARG A 56 -5.81 5.56 -11.58
C ARG A 56 -4.31 5.43 -11.81
N GLY A 57 -3.82 4.21 -11.76
CA GLY A 57 -2.40 3.91 -11.96
C GLY A 57 -1.55 4.04 -10.69
N THR A 58 -2.18 4.22 -9.55
CA THR A 58 -1.53 4.17 -8.24
C THR A 58 -0.88 2.82 -8.00
N THR A 59 0.22 2.81 -7.27
CA THR A 59 0.86 1.56 -6.83
C THR A 59 0.33 1.16 -5.46
N VAL A 60 -0.12 -0.09 -5.36
CA VAL A 60 -0.63 -0.71 -4.14
C VAL A 60 0.34 -1.79 -3.69
N ILE A 61 0.86 -1.68 -2.47
CA ILE A 61 1.77 -2.67 -1.88
C ILE A 61 1.12 -3.21 -0.61
N GLU A 62 0.56 -4.40 -0.68
CA GLU A 62 -0.13 -5.04 0.43
C GLU A 62 0.78 -6.05 1.12
N PHE A 63 0.93 -5.91 2.44
CA PHE A 63 1.66 -6.88 3.26
C PHE A 63 0.70 -7.96 3.72
N MET A 64 0.91 -9.17 3.19
CA MET A 64 0.06 -10.32 3.47
C MET A 64 0.66 -11.20 4.57
N PRO A 65 -0.05 -11.46 5.66
CA PRO A 65 0.46 -12.35 6.69
C PRO A 65 0.57 -13.78 6.15
N ARG A 66 1.72 -14.42 6.42
CA ARG A 66 1.86 -15.87 6.16
C ARG A 66 1.10 -16.61 7.24
N SER A 67 -0.10 -17.07 6.95
CA SER A 67 -0.88 -17.89 7.88
C SER A 67 -0.99 -19.33 7.38
N PRO A 68 -0.77 -20.33 8.25
CA PRO A 68 -1.03 -21.74 7.92
C PRO A 68 -2.51 -22.03 7.66
N SER A 69 -3.41 -21.17 8.13
CA SER A 69 -4.87 -21.34 7.98
C SER A 69 -5.43 -20.77 6.67
N PHE A 70 -4.58 -20.36 5.73
CA PHE A 70 -4.97 -19.82 4.43
C PHE A 70 -5.66 -20.83 3.47
N HIS A 71 -5.78 -22.09 3.86
CA HIS A 71 -6.45 -23.13 3.06
C HIS A 71 -7.98 -23.16 3.25
N SER A 72 -8.58 -22.13 3.85
CA SER A 72 -10.02 -22.05 4.04
C SER A 72 -10.62 -20.90 3.22
N THR A 73 -11.94 -20.79 3.23
CA THR A 73 -12.74 -19.73 2.57
C THR A 73 -12.25 -18.28 2.77
N ALA A 74 -11.31 -18.07 3.67
CA ALA A 74 -10.61 -16.80 3.85
C ALA A 74 -9.74 -16.39 2.65
N GLU A 75 -9.32 -17.33 1.78
CA GLU A 75 -8.53 -17.00 0.59
C GLU A 75 -9.25 -16.02 -0.34
N ALA A 76 -10.56 -16.12 -0.46
CA ALA A 76 -11.36 -15.22 -1.27
C ALA A 76 -11.38 -13.79 -0.73
N VAL A 77 -11.28 -13.60 0.58
CA VAL A 77 -11.26 -12.28 1.23
C VAL A 77 -9.93 -11.58 0.98
N HIS A 78 -8.84 -12.32 0.89
CA HIS A 78 -7.51 -11.75 0.67
C HIS A 78 -7.29 -11.28 -0.78
N LEU A 79 -8.11 -11.70 -1.72
CA LEU A 79 -8.06 -11.21 -3.10
C LEU A 79 -8.80 -9.89 -3.33
N ILE A 80 -9.53 -9.39 -2.34
CA ILE A 80 -10.41 -8.23 -2.52
C ILE A 80 -9.66 -7.00 -3.01
N PHE A 81 -8.48 -6.70 -2.44
CA PHE A 81 -7.71 -5.53 -2.82
C PHE A 81 -6.96 -5.72 -4.13
N TYR A 82 -6.56 -6.95 -4.47
CA TYR A 82 -6.08 -7.27 -5.80
C TYR A 82 -7.15 -7.02 -6.87
N LEU A 83 -8.37 -7.51 -6.65
CA LEU A 83 -9.49 -7.31 -7.56
C LEU A 83 -9.86 -5.82 -7.67
N GLN A 84 -9.91 -5.12 -6.54
CA GLN A 84 -10.19 -3.67 -6.52
C GLN A 84 -9.11 -2.89 -7.28
N ALA A 85 -7.84 -3.13 -7.04
CA ALA A 85 -6.74 -2.50 -7.75
C ALA A 85 -6.80 -2.79 -9.26
N SER A 86 -7.07 -4.04 -9.63
CA SER A 86 -7.23 -4.45 -11.02
C SER A 86 -8.36 -3.69 -11.73
N LEU A 87 -9.53 -3.55 -11.08
CA LEU A 87 -10.67 -2.80 -11.62
C LEU A 87 -10.39 -1.30 -11.75
N LEU A 88 -9.60 -0.74 -10.82
CA LEU A 88 -9.20 0.66 -10.84
C LEU A 88 -8.06 0.95 -11.83
N GLY A 89 -7.40 -0.08 -12.35
CA GLY A 89 -6.25 0.06 -13.24
C GLY A 89 -4.96 0.42 -12.49
N ASP A 90 -4.87 0.02 -11.23
CA ASP A 90 -3.71 0.23 -10.36
C ASP A 90 -2.71 -0.92 -10.47
N LYS A 91 -1.45 -0.65 -10.11
CA LYS A 91 -0.41 -1.67 -10.00
C LYS A 91 -0.48 -2.30 -8.61
N TYR A 92 -0.62 -3.60 -8.54
CA TYR A 92 -0.73 -4.30 -7.27
C TYR A 92 0.45 -5.25 -7.02
N TYR A 93 1.01 -5.14 -5.83
CA TYR A 93 2.05 -6.01 -5.32
C TYR A 93 1.64 -6.60 -3.97
N SER A 94 1.75 -7.92 -3.85
CA SER A 94 1.56 -8.63 -2.59
C SER A 94 2.93 -9.03 -2.04
N VAL A 95 3.25 -8.55 -0.85
CA VAL A 95 4.47 -8.92 -0.13
C VAL A 95 4.11 -9.85 1.01
N VAL A 96 4.46 -11.13 0.85
CA VAL A 96 4.20 -12.13 1.89
C VAL A 96 5.14 -11.89 3.06
N SER A 97 4.57 -11.65 4.23
CA SER A 97 5.27 -11.26 5.43
C SER A 97 5.25 -12.38 6.47
N GLY A 98 6.37 -12.59 7.15
CA GLY A 98 6.44 -13.46 8.33
C GLY A 98 5.73 -12.86 9.55
N GLY A 99 5.87 -13.52 10.69
CA GLY A 99 5.28 -13.06 11.96
C GLY A 99 3.85 -13.54 12.18
N SER A 100 3.27 -13.08 13.27
CA SER A 100 1.90 -13.44 13.68
C SER A 100 1.16 -12.25 14.27
N GLY A 101 -0.16 -12.19 14.04
CA GLY A 101 -1.02 -11.14 14.57
C GLY A 101 -0.64 -9.76 14.04
N SER A 102 -0.49 -8.80 14.94
CA SER A 102 -0.13 -7.42 14.61
C SER A 102 1.36 -7.19 14.34
N ASN A 103 2.21 -8.19 14.60
CA ASN A 103 3.66 -8.11 14.37
C ASN A 103 4.00 -8.81 13.06
N MET A 104 4.07 -8.04 11.99
CA MET A 104 4.48 -8.53 10.67
C MET A 104 5.98 -8.32 10.46
N ASP A 105 6.65 -9.37 9.99
CA ASP A 105 8.04 -9.30 9.55
C ASP A 105 8.07 -9.13 8.02
N VAL A 106 8.16 -7.88 7.60
CA VAL A 106 8.11 -7.50 6.18
C VAL A 106 9.50 -7.48 5.59
N ASP A 107 9.70 -8.14 4.45
CA ASP A 107 10.96 -8.07 3.71
C ASP A 107 11.18 -6.67 3.13
N VAL A 108 12.03 -5.91 3.82
CA VAL A 108 12.37 -4.52 3.47
C VAL A 108 13.05 -4.43 2.11
N ALA A 109 13.85 -5.44 1.73
CA ALA A 109 14.55 -5.42 0.45
C ALA A 109 13.56 -5.52 -0.72
N VAL A 110 12.57 -6.41 -0.62
CA VAL A 110 11.50 -6.55 -1.60
C VAL A 110 10.71 -5.24 -1.73
N VAL A 111 10.31 -4.64 -0.61
CA VAL A 111 9.58 -3.35 -0.63
C VAL A 111 10.40 -2.26 -1.30
N LYS A 112 11.70 -2.17 -1.01
CA LYS A 112 12.60 -1.19 -1.65
C LYS A 112 12.70 -1.38 -3.17
N GLU A 113 12.76 -2.61 -3.66
CA GLU A 113 12.79 -2.87 -5.11
C GLU A 113 11.48 -2.44 -5.78
N ILE A 114 10.32 -2.78 -5.20
CA ILE A 114 9.02 -2.33 -5.71
C ILE A 114 8.94 -0.79 -5.73
N LEU A 115 9.38 -0.13 -4.67
CA LEU A 115 9.38 1.33 -4.58
C LEU A 115 10.33 1.97 -5.60
N LYS A 116 11.49 1.40 -5.88
CA LYS A 116 12.38 1.91 -6.92
C LYS A 116 11.69 1.95 -8.29
N ASP A 117 10.98 0.88 -8.64
CA ASP A 117 10.26 0.78 -9.90
C ASP A 117 9.03 1.71 -9.94
N SER A 118 8.30 1.81 -8.82
CA SER A 118 7.07 2.59 -8.71
C SER A 118 7.30 4.10 -8.64
N LEU A 119 8.43 4.50 -8.05
CA LEU A 119 8.85 5.90 -7.90
C LEU A 119 9.83 6.32 -9.00
N LEU A 120 9.90 5.61 -10.12
CA LEU A 120 10.60 6.08 -11.30
C LEU A 120 9.90 7.36 -11.77
N CYS A 121 10.58 8.48 -11.61
CA CYS A 121 10.17 9.74 -12.22
C CYS A 121 10.23 9.54 -13.73
N VAL A 122 9.09 9.48 -14.39
CA VAL A 122 9.03 9.67 -15.83
C VAL A 122 9.27 11.15 -16.06
N CYS A 123 10.54 11.55 -16.13
CA CYS A 123 10.90 12.81 -16.72
C CYS A 123 10.68 12.66 -18.24
N LEU A 124 9.53 13.10 -18.69
CA LEU A 124 9.32 13.46 -20.09
C LEU A 124 9.90 14.83 -20.35
#